data_55a71f9671f1f77518b73927ebb17d92
#
_entry.id   55a71f9671f1f77518b73927ebb17d92
#
_cell.length_a   1.000
_cell.length_b   1.000
_cell.length_c   1.000
_cell.angle_alpha   90.00
_cell.angle_beta   90.00
_cell.angle_gamma   90.00
#
_symmetry.space_group_name_H-M   'P 1'
#
loop_
_entity.id
_entity.type
_entity.pdbx_description
1 polymer ?
#
loop_
_entity_poly.entity_id
_entity_poly.type
_entity_poly.pdbx_seq_one_letter_code
_entity_poly.pdbx_strand_id
1 'polypeptide(L)'
;ENAEILCSRDNFWRNSLHGLNRHNVDMYNVVFDTTDEIVRYIKSMSLYCVEREGKYINFPPVVLSKYFSSDWIKGEYFDGNRYREITFHPEISDLQYLRSFKFEDLTFRGTVEFRSVCEQPVGEIMASGALHAGLMENIGQLSEILEKDTSIYHNGYNASELRRMFNRRRKADIFDWKKVSTQFLSILELAENGLKKRGYGEEHFLKPLYGRAEKLLSPGRQMAEGMENGKTLEDYIEEYGGM
;
A
#
# COMPACT_ATOMS: atom_id res chain seq x y z
N GLU A 1 22.61 6.32 -8.49
CA GLU A 1 22.51 4.85 -8.37
C GLU A 1 21.07 4.46 -8.66
N ASN A 2 20.83 3.91 -9.86
CA ASN A 2 19.52 3.46 -10.30
C ASN A 2 19.16 2.16 -9.56
N ALA A 3 18.60 2.30 -8.34
CA ALA A 3 17.99 1.16 -7.69
C ALA A 3 16.72 0.82 -8.46
N GLU A 4 16.72 -0.27 -9.17
CA GLU A 4 15.55 -0.80 -9.86
C GLU A 4 14.42 -1.07 -8.87
N ILE A 5 13.29 -0.39 -9.06
CA ILE A 5 12.13 -0.46 -8.18
C ILE A 5 11.11 -1.38 -8.84
N LEU A 6 10.73 -2.45 -8.15
CA LEU A 6 9.78 -3.45 -8.63
C LEU A 6 8.31 -2.98 -8.54
N CYS A 7 8.01 -1.94 -7.77
CA CYS A 7 6.68 -1.37 -7.63
C CYS A 7 6.66 0.08 -8.13
N SER A 8 6.38 0.27 -9.42
CA SER A 8 6.30 1.59 -10.05
C SER A 8 5.24 2.48 -9.41
N ARG A 9 4.07 1.93 -9.05
CA ARG A 9 2.97 2.65 -8.40
C ARG A 9 3.40 3.34 -7.10
N ASP A 10 4.18 2.65 -6.27
CA ASP A 10 4.73 3.17 -5.01
C ASP A 10 5.64 4.39 -5.27
N ASN A 11 6.51 4.24 -6.25
CA ASN A 11 7.43 5.30 -6.65
C ASN A 11 6.69 6.53 -7.23
N PHE A 12 5.65 6.31 -8.06
CA PHE A 12 4.85 7.38 -8.63
C PHE A 12 4.14 8.19 -7.54
N TRP A 13 3.43 7.54 -6.63
CA TRP A 13 2.69 8.25 -5.58
C TRP A 13 3.61 9.06 -4.68
N ARG A 14 4.75 8.50 -4.32
CA ARG A 14 5.72 9.17 -3.46
C ARG A 14 6.36 10.40 -4.10
N ASN A 15 6.63 10.34 -5.39
CA ASN A 15 7.36 11.40 -6.13
C ASN A 15 6.41 12.31 -6.93
N SER A 16 5.11 12.14 -6.80
CA SER A 16 4.09 13.02 -7.36
C SER A 16 3.62 14.06 -6.33
N LEU A 17 2.65 14.89 -6.73
CA LEU A 17 1.98 15.87 -5.85
C LEU A 17 1.41 15.21 -4.58
N HIS A 18 0.93 13.97 -4.68
CA HIS A 18 0.41 13.20 -3.54
C HIS A 18 1.46 12.98 -2.44
N GLY A 19 2.71 12.78 -2.82
CA GLY A 19 3.81 12.50 -1.91
C GLY A 19 4.46 13.72 -1.27
N LEU A 20 4.04 14.94 -1.61
CA LEU A 20 4.54 16.17 -0.97
C LEU A 20 4.21 16.19 0.53
N ASN A 21 3.04 15.68 0.90
CA ASN A 21 2.75 15.36 2.29
C ASN A 21 2.81 13.84 2.49
N ARG A 22 3.79 13.37 3.24
CA ARG A 22 3.99 11.93 3.51
C ARG A 22 2.83 11.28 4.26
N HIS A 23 1.99 12.04 4.92
CA HIS A 23 0.80 11.50 5.56
C HIS A 23 -0.29 11.09 4.56
N ASN A 24 -0.24 11.56 3.31
CA ASN A 24 -1.18 11.13 2.26
C ASN A 24 -0.77 9.82 1.57
N VAL A 25 0.47 9.38 1.70
CA VAL A 25 1.02 8.23 0.97
C VAL A 25 1.70 7.24 1.90
N ASP A 26 2.15 6.10 1.35
CA ASP A 26 2.97 5.13 2.09
C ASP A 26 2.20 4.29 3.13
N MET A 27 2.94 3.78 4.12
CA MET A 27 2.40 3.02 5.24
C MET A 27 2.09 3.95 6.42
N TYR A 28 1.22 3.53 7.31
CA TYR A 28 1.20 4.08 8.65
C TYR A 28 2.48 3.64 9.38
N ASN A 29 3.18 4.60 9.97
CA ASN A 29 4.40 4.33 10.76
C ASN A 29 4.14 4.41 12.27
N VAL A 30 2.88 4.41 12.65
CA VAL A 30 2.37 4.49 14.02
C VAL A 30 1.22 3.53 14.19
N VAL A 31 1.06 3.01 15.39
CA VAL A 31 -0.12 2.27 15.81
C VAL A 31 -1.08 3.27 16.45
N PHE A 32 -2.36 3.15 16.17
CA PHE A 32 -3.41 3.98 16.74
C PHE A 32 -4.18 3.18 17.78
N ASP A 33 -4.17 3.63 19.01
CA ASP A 33 -4.91 3.02 20.12
C ASP A 33 -6.31 3.62 20.28
N THR A 34 -6.52 4.82 19.73
CA THR A 34 -7.77 5.56 19.87
C THR A 34 -8.24 6.20 18.57
N THR A 35 -9.55 6.40 18.47
CA THR A 35 -10.15 7.15 17.35
C THR A 35 -9.61 8.59 17.26
N ASP A 36 -9.33 9.22 18.39
CA ASP A 36 -8.79 10.58 18.42
C ASP A 36 -7.39 10.68 17.78
N GLU A 37 -6.59 9.63 17.90
CA GLU A 37 -5.28 9.57 17.24
C GLU A 37 -5.43 9.43 15.74
N ILE A 38 -6.37 8.62 15.25
CA ILE A 38 -6.71 8.51 13.83
C ILE A 38 -7.19 9.87 13.31
N VAL A 39 -8.08 10.54 14.03
CA VAL A 39 -8.58 11.87 13.64
C VAL A 39 -7.44 12.90 13.59
N ARG A 40 -6.52 12.90 14.58
CA ARG A 40 -5.33 13.76 14.54
C ARG A 40 -4.45 13.47 13.34
N TYR A 41 -4.26 12.19 13.03
CA TYR A 41 -3.49 11.80 11.84
C TYR A 41 -4.16 12.30 10.55
N ILE A 42 -5.47 12.08 10.38
CA ILE A 42 -6.23 12.57 9.21
C ILE A 42 -6.11 14.11 9.09
N LYS A 43 -6.21 14.85 10.20
CA LYS A 43 -6.02 16.30 10.20
C LYS A 43 -4.64 16.76 9.73
N SER A 44 -3.63 15.89 9.79
CA SER A 44 -2.28 16.15 9.28
C SER A 44 -2.08 15.82 7.80
N MET A 45 -3.06 15.16 7.17
CA MET A 45 -3.09 14.93 5.72
C MET A 45 -3.42 16.24 4.98
N SER A 46 -3.14 16.29 3.68
CA SER A 46 -3.35 17.49 2.88
C SER A 46 -4.37 17.29 1.79
N LEU A 47 -5.15 18.35 1.54
CA LEU A 47 -5.87 18.57 0.29
C LEU A 47 -5.01 19.36 -0.69
N TYR A 48 -5.23 19.16 -1.98
CA TYR A 48 -4.55 19.84 -3.08
C TYR A 48 -5.44 20.01 -4.32
N CYS A 49 -6.68 19.52 -4.25
CA CYS A 49 -7.67 19.67 -5.30
C CYS A 49 -9.07 19.60 -4.70
N VAL A 50 -9.99 20.44 -5.18
CA VAL A 50 -11.44 20.36 -4.90
C VAL A 50 -12.22 20.64 -6.19
N GLU A 51 -13.50 20.39 -6.18
CA GLU A 51 -14.39 20.76 -7.27
C GLU A 51 -15.33 21.90 -6.86
N ARG A 52 -15.52 22.85 -7.76
CA ARG A 52 -16.53 23.90 -7.65
C ARG A 52 -17.18 24.11 -9.03
N GLU A 53 -18.48 23.98 -9.10
CA GLU A 53 -19.27 24.21 -10.32
C GLU A 53 -18.76 23.41 -11.53
N GLY A 54 -18.40 22.14 -11.33
CA GLY A 54 -17.88 21.25 -12.36
C GLY A 54 -16.42 21.52 -12.78
N LYS A 55 -15.71 22.40 -12.06
CA LYS A 55 -14.29 22.70 -12.31
C LYS A 55 -13.42 22.17 -11.19
N TYR A 56 -12.38 21.44 -11.56
CA TYR A 56 -11.36 21.03 -10.60
C TYR A 56 -10.40 22.19 -10.36
N ILE A 57 -10.33 22.61 -9.10
CA ILE A 57 -9.43 23.68 -8.64
C ILE A 57 -8.25 23.02 -7.96
N ASN A 58 -7.06 23.20 -8.51
CA ASN A 58 -5.80 22.70 -7.97
C ASN A 58 -5.12 23.78 -7.13
N PHE A 59 -4.46 23.38 -6.08
CA PHE A 59 -3.67 24.28 -5.21
C PHE A 59 -2.51 23.53 -4.57
N PRO A 60 -1.47 24.21 -4.08
CA PRO A 60 -0.40 23.56 -3.32
C PRO A 60 -0.98 22.79 -2.13
N PRO A 61 -0.44 21.61 -1.79
CA PRO A 61 -0.97 20.80 -0.69
C PRO A 61 -1.07 21.60 0.62
N VAL A 62 -2.27 21.69 1.17
CA VAL A 62 -2.57 22.35 2.44
C VAL A 62 -3.06 21.31 3.43
N VAL A 63 -2.41 21.24 4.60
CA VAL A 63 -2.81 20.35 5.70
C VAL A 63 -4.24 20.67 6.13
N LEU A 64 -5.07 19.63 6.35
CA LEU A 64 -6.49 19.78 6.65
C LEU A 64 -6.77 20.74 7.81
N SER A 65 -5.97 20.68 8.88
CA SER A 65 -6.14 21.61 10.02
C SER A 65 -5.96 23.07 9.60
N LYS A 66 -5.02 23.36 8.71
CA LYS A 66 -4.80 24.70 8.15
C LYS A 66 -5.86 25.04 7.11
N TYR A 67 -6.24 24.09 6.26
CA TYR A 67 -7.25 24.27 5.23
C TYR A 67 -8.54 24.82 5.83
N PHE A 68 -9.11 24.11 6.81
CA PHE A 68 -10.36 24.48 7.45
C PHE A 68 -10.28 25.66 8.44
N SER A 69 -9.08 26.12 8.79
CA SER A 69 -8.88 27.34 9.58
C SER A 69 -8.61 28.58 8.71
N SER A 70 -8.51 28.41 7.40
CA SER A 70 -8.29 29.52 6.46
C SER A 70 -9.63 30.07 5.96
N ASP A 71 -9.76 31.40 5.90
CA ASP A 71 -10.94 32.03 5.30
C ASP A 71 -10.97 31.80 3.77
N TRP A 72 -9.79 31.81 3.14
CA TRP A 72 -9.64 31.71 1.70
C TRP A 72 -8.48 30.81 1.31
N ILE A 73 -8.68 30.04 0.22
CA ILE A 73 -7.64 29.26 -0.45
C ILE A 73 -7.45 29.83 -1.87
N LYS A 74 -6.19 30.04 -2.26
CA LYS A 74 -5.83 30.38 -3.64
C LYS A 74 -5.54 29.08 -4.41
N GLY A 75 -6.12 28.97 -5.59
CA GLY A 75 -5.91 27.85 -6.48
C GLY A 75 -6.01 28.29 -7.95
N GLU A 76 -5.97 27.31 -8.83
CA GLU A 76 -6.13 27.50 -10.26
C GLU A 76 -6.97 26.38 -10.87
N TYR A 77 -7.69 26.67 -11.94
CA TYR A 77 -8.43 25.69 -12.74
C TYR A 77 -8.13 25.87 -14.22
N PHE A 78 -8.25 24.81 -14.98
CA PHE A 78 -8.10 24.85 -16.44
C PHE A 78 -9.44 25.19 -17.10
N ASP A 79 -9.50 26.29 -17.88
CA ASP A 79 -10.72 26.81 -18.54
C ASP A 79 -10.99 26.18 -19.93
N GLY A 80 -10.18 25.20 -20.32
CA GLY A 80 -10.19 24.59 -21.66
C GLY A 80 -9.08 25.14 -22.57
N ASN A 81 -8.49 26.27 -22.22
CA ASN A 81 -7.42 26.91 -22.99
C ASN A 81 -6.18 27.22 -22.14
N ARG A 82 -6.39 27.72 -20.92
CA ARG A 82 -5.30 28.09 -19.99
C ARG A 82 -5.73 27.92 -18.54
N TYR A 83 -4.76 27.93 -17.63
CA TYR A 83 -5.02 27.99 -16.20
C TYR A 83 -5.46 29.40 -15.78
N ARG A 84 -6.45 29.44 -14.90
CA ARG A 84 -7.01 30.67 -14.31
C ARG A 84 -6.89 30.62 -12.80
N GLU A 85 -6.38 31.67 -12.21
CA GLU A 85 -6.37 31.82 -10.77
C GLU A 85 -7.81 32.01 -10.22
N ILE A 86 -8.05 31.45 -9.06
CA ILE A 86 -9.30 31.57 -8.31
C ILE A 86 -9.00 31.57 -6.81
N THR A 87 -9.88 32.25 -6.07
CA THR A 87 -9.88 32.18 -4.61
C THR A 87 -11.24 31.68 -4.16
N PHE A 88 -11.27 30.76 -3.21
CA PHE A 88 -12.50 30.13 -2.75
C PHE A 88 -12.47 29.86 -1.25
N HIS A 89 -13.65 29.68 -0.63
CA HIS A 89 -13.78 29.30 0.77
C HIS A 89 -13.68 27.78 0.94
N PRO A 90 -13.01 27.28 2.00
CA PRO A 90 -13.09 25.91 2.42
C PRO A 90 -14.52 25.52 2.82
N GLU A 91 -14.95 24.34 2.43
CA GLU A 91 -16.22 23.73 2.80
C GLU A 91 -16.01 22.34 3.39
N ILE A 92 -16.85 21.93 4.34
CA ILE A 92 -16.78 20.60 4.93
C ILE A 92 -16.92 19.49 3.87
N SER A 93 -17.71 19.73 2.84
CA SER A 93 -17.87 18.86 1.68
C SER A 93 -16.56 18.57 0.93
N ASP A 94 -15.54 19.41 1.11
CA ASP A 94 -14.22 19.23 0.48
C ASP A 94 -13.48 17.98 0.98
N LEU A 95 -13.87 17.45 2.13
CA LEU A 95 -13.35 16.19 2.65
C LEU A 95 -13.55 15.01 1.67
N GLN A 96 -14.56 15.07 0.80
CA GLN A 96 -14.77 14.07 -0.25
C GLN A 96 -13.61 14.01 -1.26
N TYR A 97 -12.80 15.07 -1.36
CA TYR A 97 -11.63 15.14 -2.25
C TYR A 97 -10.34 14.78 -1.54
N LEU A 98 -10.37 14.48 -0.25
CA LEU A 98 -9.19 13.95 0.43
C LEU A 98 -8.80 12.61 -0.20
N ARG A 99 -7.59 12.54 -0.73
CA ARG A 99 -7.05 11.33 -1.32
C ARG A 99 -5.95 10.76 -0.44
N SER A 100 -6.17 9.53 -0.01
CA SER A 100 -5.17 8.71 0.65
C SER A 100 -4.64 7.68 -0.33
N PHE A 101 -3.33 7.58 -0.41
CA PHE A 101 -2.62 6.55 -1.16
C PHE A 101 -1.84 5.67 -0.19
N LYS A 102 -2.43 5.41 0.96
CA LYS A 102 -1.95 4.44 1.93
C LYS A 102 -2.10 3.02 1.37
N PHE A 103 -1.21 2.13 1.76
CA PHE A 103 -1.31 0.72 1.38
C PHE A 103 -2.28 -0.07 2.26
N GLU A 104 -2.60 0.47 3.41
CA GLU A 104 -3.67 0.04 4.30
C GLU A 104 -4.45 1.28 4.69
N ASP A 105 -5.75 1.24 4.57
CA ASP A 105 -6.59 2.41 4.84
C ASP A 105 -7.93 2.03 5.46
N LEU A 106 -8.40 2.89 6.36
CA LEU A 106 -9.75 2.79 6.89
C LEU A 106 -10.69 3.55 5.95
N THR A 107 -11.59 2.84 5.31
CA THR A 107 -12.54 3.46 4.40
C THR A 107 -13.67 4.16 5.15
N PHE A 108 -14.35 5.10 4.49
CA PHE A 108 -15.54 5.76 5.07
C PHE A 108 -16.71 4.79 5.36
N ARG A 109 -16.65 3.56 4.84
CA ARG A 109 -17.61 2.48 5.12
C ARG A 109 -17.29 1.72 6.41
N GLY A 110 -16.21 2.05 7.10
CA GLY A 110 -15.74 1.33 8.28
C GLY A 110 -15.05 0.01 7.97
N THR A 111 -14.58 -0.19 6.74
CA THR A 111 -13.78 -1.36 6.35
C THR A 111 -12.31 -1.00 6.22
N VAL A 112 -11.44 -1.96 6.50
CA VAL A 112 -10.00 -1.83 6.24
C VAL A 112 -9.73 -2.31 4.82
N GLU A 113 -9.08 -1.47 4.02
CA GLU A 113 -8.66 -1.79 2.66
C GLU A 113 -7.16 -2.10 2.64
N PHE A 114 -6.79 -3.26 2.12
CA PHE A 114 -5.40 -3.66 1.91
C PHE A 114 -5.02 -3.46 0.45
N ARG A 115 -4.21 -2.43 0.16
CA ARG A 115 -3.73 -2.09 -1.19
C ARG A 115 -2.29 -2.52 -1.44
N SER A 116 -1.68 -3.22 -0.49
CA SER A 116 -0.27 -3.59 -0.55
C SER A 116 0.03 -4.71 -1.54
N VAL A 117 -0.98 -5.43 -1.98
CA VAL A 117 -0.83 -6.59 -2.86
C VAL A 117 -0.58 -6.14 -4.30
N CYS A 118 0.44 -6.73 -4.94
CA CYS A 118 0.69 -6.56 -6.37
C CYS A 118 -0.32 -7.37 -7.20
N GLU A 119 -0.38 -7.10 -8.50
CA GLU A 119 -1.11 -7.92 -9.46
C GLU A 119 -0.65 -9.38 -9.37
N GLN A 120 -1.61 -10.28 -9.49
CA GLN A 120 -1.40 -11.72 -9.44
C GLN A 120 -1.86 -12.34 -10.76
N PRO A 121 -1.26 -13.46 -11.19
CA PRO A 121 -1.84 -14.29 -12.27
C PRO A 121 -3.30 -14.63 -11.94
N VAL A 122 -4.18 -14.67 -12.95
CA VAL A 122 -5.62 -14.91 -12.74
C VAL A 122 -5.89 -16.17 -11.90
N GLY A 123 -5.12 -17.24 -12.11
CA GLY A 123 -5.22 -18.47 -11.31
C GLY A 123 -4.80 -18.34 -9.84
N GLU A 124 -4.15 -17.24 -9.46
CA GLU A 124 -3.59 -17.04 -8.12
C GLU A 124 -4.20 -15.84 -7.37
N ILE A 125 -5.17 -15.15 -7.98
CA ILE A 125 -5.72 -13.90 -7.41
C ILE A 125 -6.35 -14.09 -6.03
N MET A 126 -6.87 -15.29 -5.73
CA MET A 126 -7.46 -15.62 -4.43
C MET A 126 -6.43 -15.78 -3.31
N ALA A 127 -5.14 -15.94 -3.64
CA ALA A 127 -4.10 -16.17 -2.65
C ALA A 127 -3.98 -15.03 -1.62
N SER A 128 -4.13 -13.78 -2.07
CA SER A 128 -4.07 -12.62 -1.17
C SER A 128 -5.29 -12.53 -0.26
N GLY A 129 -6.50 -12.79 -0.79
CA GLY A 129 -7.72 -12.83 0.01
C GLY A 129 -7.68 -13.94 1.05
N ALA A 130 -7.24 -15.14 0.68
CA ALA A 130 -7.07 -16.27 1.58
C ALA A 130 -6.04 -15.97 2.69
N LEU A 131 -4.90 -15.33 2.35
CA LEU A 131 -3.92 -14.93 3.35
C LEU A 131 -4.54 -14.02 4.42
N HIS A 132 -5.20 -12.95 4.02
CA HIS A 132 -5.81 -12.01 4.96
C HIS A 132 -6.93 -12.67 5.78
N ALA A 133 -7.80 -13.46 5.14
CA ALA A 133 -8.87 -14.17 5.83
C ALA A 133 -8.32 -15.15 6.89
N GLY A 134 -7.28 -15.92 6.55
CA GLY A 134 -6.66 -16.86 7.48
C GLY A 134 -5.94 -16.15 8.64
N LEU A 135 -5.25 -15.04 8.38
CA LEU A 135 -4.59 -14.27 9.44
C LEU A 135 -5.59 -13.61 10.39
N MET A 136 -6.73 -13.14 9.89
CA MET A 136 -7.79 -12.57 10.73
C MET A 136 -8.33 -13.56 11.77
N GLU A 137 -8.44 -14.85 11.44
CA GLU A 137 -8.84 -15.89 12.39
C GLU A 137 -7.83 -16.11 13.52
N ASN A 138 -6.59 -15.70 13.31
CA ASN A 138 -5.49 -15.90 14.23
C ASN A 138 -4.78 -14.58 14.59
N ILE A 139 -5.51 -13.46 14.57
CA ILE A 139 -4.93 -12.10 14.71
C ILE A 139 -4.12 -11.95 16.01
N GLY A 140 -4.56 -12.52 17.13
CA GLY A 140 -3.81 -12.47 18.39
C GLY A 140 -2.47 -13.19 18.31
N GLN A 141 -2.43 -14.37 17.67
CA GLN A 141 -1.18 -15.11 17.47
C GLN A 141 -0.26 -14.41 16.47
N LEU A 142 -0.83 -13.76 15.44
CA LEU A 142 -0.06 -12.94 14.53
C LEU A 142 0.62 -11.77 15.28
N SER A 143 -0.11 -11.08 16.14
CA SER A 143 0.45 -9.99 16.96
C SER A 143 1.63 -10.49 17.82
N GLU A 144 1.47 -11.62 18.49
CA GLU A 144 2.55 -12.20 19.30
C GLU A 144 3.81 -12.57 18.49
N ILE A 145 3.61 -13.08 17.26
CA ILE A 145 4.72 -13.40 16.33
C ILE A 145 5.44 -12.11 15.93
N LEU A 146 4.69 -11.08 15.54
CA LEU A 146 5.26 -9.83 15.06
C LEU A 146 5.95 -9.04 16.20
N GLU A 147 5.40 -9.05 17.41
CA GLU A 147 6.01 -8.40 18.58
C GLU A 147 7.38 -9.00 18.97
N LYS A 148 7.59 -10.28 18.67
CA LYS A 148 8.84 -10.98 18.97
C LYS A 148 9.82 -10.98 17.80
N ASP A 149 9.36 -10.58 16.60
CA ASP A 149 10.18 -10.64 15.39
C ASP A 149 11.22 -9.52 15.35
N THR A 150 12.48 -9.90 15.30
CA THR A 150 13.64 -9.01 15.12
C THR A 150 14.24 -9.10 13.72
N SER A 151 13.71 -9.96 12.87
CA SER A 151 14.23 -10.15 11.51
C SER A 151 13.71 -9.10 10.53
N ILE A 152 12.47 -8.63 10.74
CA ILE A 152 11.80 -7.64 9.90
C ILE A 152 11.21 -6.51 10.75
N TYR A 153 10.37 -6.85 11.74
CA TYR A 153 9.49 -5.89 12.41
C TYR A 153 10.23 -4.97 13.40
N HIS A 154 11.12 -5.52 14.22
CA HIS A 154 11.88 -4.77 15.23
C HIS A 154 13.37 -4.65 14.89
N ASN A 155 13.70 -4.45 13.63
CA ASN A 155 15.09 -4.28 13.20
C ASN A 155 15.55 -2.81 13.11
N GLY A 156 14.77 -1.87 13.63
CA GLY A 156 15.07 -0.45 13.65
C GLY A 156 14.53 0.36 12.46
N TYR A 157 13.81 -0.28 11.52
CA TYR A 157 13.19 0.37 10.37
C TYR A 157 11.67 0.46 10.53
N ASN A 158 11.07 1.57 10.09
CA ASN A 158 9.62 1.71 10.05
C ASN A 158 9.01 1.00 8.83
N ALA A 159 7.67 0.82 8.84
CA ALA A 159 6.95 0.09 7.81
C ALA A 159 7.17 0.65 6.38
N SER A 160 7.24 1.98 6.23
CA SER A 160 7.52 2.63 4.95
C SER A 160 8.94 2.37 4.45
N GLU A 161 9.92 2.32 5.34
CA GLU A 161 11.31 1.99 5.02
C GLU A 161 11.45 0.54 4.61
N LEU A 162 10.86 -0.38 5.38
CA LEU A 162 10.81 -1.81 5.06
C LEU A 162 10.19 -2.04 3.68
N ARG A 163 9.02 -1.45 3.41
CA ARG A 163 8.37 -1.56 2.11
C ARG A 163 9.28 -1.11 0.98
N ARG A 164 10.00 0.01 1.12
CA ARG A 164 10.96 0.48 0.11
C ARG A 164 12.10 -0.50 -0.14
N MET A 165 12.61 -1.13 0.92
CA MET A 165 13.70 -2.11 0.81
C MET A 165 13.22 -3.39 0.12
N PHE A 166 12.03 -3.87 0.46
CA PHE A 166 11.46 -5.07 -0.16
C PHE A 166 11.02 -4.85 -1.62
N ASN A 167 10.70 -3.61 -2.00
CA ASN A 167 10.34 -3.25 -3.38
C ASN A 167 11.57 -3.07 -4.30
N ARG A 168 12.78 -3.21 -3.82
CA ARG A 168 13.98 -3.17 -4.66
C ARG A 168 14.26 -4.54 -5.27
N ARG A 169 14.77 -4.53 -6.51
CA ARG A 169 15.21 -5.75 -7.17
C ARG A 169 16.34 -6.45 -6.39
N ARG A 170 17.36 -5.68 -6.03
CA ARG A 170 18.45 -6.19 -5.18
C ARG A 170 17.95 -6.33 -3.73
N LYS A 171 18.13 -7.52 -3.18
CA LYS A 171 17.89 -7.78 -1.78
C LYS A 171 18.83 -6.94 -0.92
N ALA A 172 18.32 -6.26 0.10
CA ALA A 172 19.15 -5.46 0.99
C ALA A 172 20.04 -6.36 1.86
N ASP A 173 21.32 -6.05 1.94
CA ASP A 173 22.33 -6.87 2.63
C ASP A 173 22.18 -6.83 4.17
N ILE A 174 21.33 -5.93 4.69
CA ILE A 174 21.05 -5.80 6.13
C ILE A 174 20.15 -6.90 6.69
N PHE A 175 19.46 -7.67 5.83
CA PHE A 175 18.57 -8.74 6.25
C PHE A 175 19.23 -10.10 6.16
N ASP A 176 19.04 -10.93 7.19
CA ASP A 176 19.22 -12.38 7.11
C ASP A 176 18.04 -12.98 6.34
N TRP A 177 18.20 -13.12 5.03
CA TRP A 177 17.13 -13.59 4.15
C TRP A 177 16.64 -15.01 4.44
N LYS A 178 17.44 -15.82 5.13
CA LYS A 178 17.00 -17.13 5.59
C LYS A 178 15.99 -16.98 6.74
N LYS A 179 16.27 -16.08 7.68
CA LYS A 179 15.31 -15.77 8.76
C LYS A 179 14.05 -15.12 8.21
N VAL A 180 14.15 -14.21 7.23
CA VAL A 180 13.02 -13.59 6.55
C VAL A 180 12.13 -14.65 5.89
N SER A 181 12.70 -15.60 5.15
CA SER A 181 11.94 -16.71 4.56
C SER A 181 11.23 -17.55 5.62
N THR A 182 11.94 -17.91 6.69
CA THR A 182 11.37 -18.67 7.81
C THR A 182 10.18 -17.93 8.44
N GLN A 183 10.30 -16.61 8.63
CA GLN A 183 9.22 -15.78 9.18
C GLN A 183 8.01 -15.75 8.25
N PHE A 184 8.21 -15.59 6.93
CA PHE A 184 7.12 -15.64 5.97
C PHE A 184 6.39 -16.99 5.97
N LEU A 185 7.14 -18.08 6.03
CA LEU A 185 6.56 -19.44 6.12
C LEU A 185 5.74 -19.62 7.40
N SER A 186 6.24 -19.14 8.54
CA SER A 186 5.50 -19.18 9.81
C SER A 186 4.18 -18.38 9.74
N ILE A 187 4.18 -17.23 9.10
CA ILE A 187 2.96 -16.42 8.89
C ILE A 187 1.99 -17.13 7.95
N LEU A 188 2.48 -17.81 6.90
CA LEU A 188 1.64 -18.59 5.99
C LEU A 188 1.02 -19.81 6.69
N GLU A 189 1.78 -20.53 7.51
CA GLU A 189 1.27 -21.63 8.34
C GLU A 189 0.17 -21.14 9.29
N LEU A 190 0.35 -19.96 9.89
CA LEU A 190 -0.66 -19.36 10.75
C LEU A 190 -1.95 -19.04 9.97
N ALA A 191 -1.82 -18.47 8.76
CA ALA A 191 -2.96 -18.20 7.89
C ALA A 191 -3.67 -19.50 7.47
N GLU A 192 -2.91 -20.52 7.06
CA GLU A 192 -3.43 -21.83 6.68
C GLU A 192 -4.24 -22.46 7.83
N ASN A 193 -3.71 -22.42 9.04
CA ASN A 193 -4.41 -22.91 10.23
C ASN A 193 -5.71 -22.13 10.50
N GLY A 194 -5.72 -20.82 10.26
CA GLY A 194 -6.92 -19.99 10.34
C GLY A 194 -7.99 -20.43 9.32
N LEU A 195 -7.59 -20.64 8.06
CA LEU A 195 -8.50 -21.09 7.01
C LEU A 195 -9.06 -22.49 7.29
N LYS A 196 -8.23 -23.41 7.80
CA LYS A 196 -8.69 -24.75 8.23
C LYS A 196 -9.75 -24.65 9.33
N LYS A 197 -9.63 -23.72 10.28
CA LYS A 197 -10.65 -23.48 11.31
C LYS A 197 -11.98 -23.00 10.70
N ARG A 198 -11.94 -22.21 9.62
CA ARG A 198 -13.12 -21.76 8.88
C ARG A 198 -13.87 -22.92 8.21
N GLY A 199 -13.15 -23.97 7.79
CA GLY A 199 -13.74 -25.19 7.25
C GLY A 199 -14.28 -25.10 5.81
N TYR A 200 -13.87 -24.08 5.03
CA TYR A 200 -14.32 -23.90 3.64
C TYR A 200 -13.35 -24.47 2.60
N GLY A 201 -12.21 -25.01 3.01
CA GLY A 201 -11.19 -25.56 2.11
C GLY A 201 -10.39 -24.48 1.35
N GLU A 202 -10.37 -23.26 1.86
CA GLU A 202 -9.74 -22.09 1.21
C GLU A 202 -8.20 -22.12 1.28
N GLU A 203 -7.63 -22.98 2.12
CA GLU A 203 -6.18 -23.07 2.37
C GLU A 203 -5.38 -23.43 1.12
N HIS A 204 -5.97 -24.11 0.15
CA HIS A 204 -5.31 -24.45 -1.10
C HIS A 204 -4.89 -23.22 -1.92
N PHE A 205 -5.58 -22.07 -1.73
CA PHE A 205 -5.21 -20.80 -2.38
C PHE A 205 -3.87 -20.24 -1.89
N LEU A 206 -3.37 -20.68 -0.73
CA LEU A 206 -2.08 -20.21 -0.21
C LEU A 206 -0.87 -20.84 -0.92
N LYS A 207 -1.05 -21.92 -1.68
CA LYS A 207 0.04 -22.67 -2.30
C LYS A 207 1.05 -21.82 -3.09
N PRO A 208 0.65 -20.83 -3.92
CA PRO A 208 1.60 -19.99 -4.63
C PRO A 208 2.48 -19.15 -3.69
N LEU A 209 1.93 -18.74 -2.54
CA LEU A 209 2.66 -17.91 -1.58
C LEU A 209 3.77 -18.69 -0.86
N TYR A 210 3.58 -19.97 -0.59
CA TYR A 210 4.64 -20.82 -0.03
C TYR A 210 5.86 -20.86 -0.95
N GLY A 211 5.67 -21.16 -2.23
CA GLY A 211 6.77 -21.18 -3.19
C GLY A 211 7.48 -19.83 -3.33
N ARG A 212 6.75 -18.73 -3.20
CA ARG A 212 7.32 -17.38 -3.20
C ARG A 212 8.12 -17.10 -1.93
N ALA A 213 7.63 -17.50 -0.76
CA ALA A 213 8.30 -17.33 0.52
C ALA A 213 9.60 -18.13 0.59
N GLU A 214 9.59 -19.39 0.15
CA GLU A 214 10.78 -20.26 0.07
C GLU A 214 11.87 -19.68 -0.82
N LYS A 215 11.49 -19.23 -2.02
CA LYS A 215 12.42 -18.68 -3.02
C LYS A 215 12.75 -17.20 -2.79
N LEU A 216 12.00 -16.51 -1.92
CA LEU A 216 12.05 -15.06 -1.75
C LEU A 216 11.86 -14.32 -3.09
N LEU A 217 10.94 -14.80 -3.89
CA LEU A 217 10.67 -14.36 -5.25
C LEU A 217 9.26 -13.77 -5.37
N SER A 218 9.17 -12.44 -5.36
CA SER A 218 7.91 -11.75 -5.62
C SER A 218 7.55 -11.77 -7.11
N PRO A 219 6.26 -11.59 -7.50
CA PRO A 219 5.88 -11.49 -8.91
C PRO A 219 6.69 -10.48 -9.70
N GLY A 220 6.97 -9.30 -9.12
CA GLY A 220 7.80 -8.27 -9.79
C GLY A 220 9.25 -8.71 -10.01
N ARG A 221 9.85 -9.47 -9.07
CA ARG A 221 11.19 -10.04 -9.30
C ARG A 221 11.17 -11.11 -10.36
N GLN A 222 10.19 -12.00 -10.32
CA GLN A 222 10.02 -13.04 -11.32
C GLN A 222 9.89 -12.45 -12.72
N MET A 223 9.10 -11.38 -12.85
CA MET A 223 8.95 -10.65 -14.11
C MET A 223 10.29 -10.04 -14.57
N ALA A 224 10.99 -9.34 -13.69
CA ALA A 224 12.27 -8.73 -14.02
C ALA A 224 13.32 -9.76 -14.46
N GLU A 225 13.43 -10.88 -13.75
CA GLU A 225 14.34 -11.99 -14.09
C GLU A 225 13.95 -12.64 -15.43
N GLY A 226 12.66 -12.83 -15.70
CA GLY A 226 12.20 -13.40 -16.96
C GLY A 226 12.47 -12.48 -18.15
N MET A 227 12.27 -11.16 -18.01
CA MET A 227 12.58 -10.20 -19.06
C MET A 227 14.10 -10.18 -19.38
N GLU A 228 14.96 -10.33 -18.41
CA GLU A 228 16.42 -10.49 -18.64
C GLU A 228 16.74 -11.77 -19.40
N ASN A 229 15.93 -12.81 -19.21
CA ASN A 229 16.06 -14.08 -19.92
C ASN A 229 15.30 -14.13 -21.23
N GLY A 230 14.84 -12.96 -21.74
CA GLY A 230 14.25 -12.80 -23.06
C GLY A 230 12.72 -12.90 -23.12
N LYS A 231 12.01 -13.03 -21.98
CA LYS A 231 10.55 -12.87 -21.98
C LYS A 231 10.16 -11.43 -22.29
N THR A 232 9.07 -11.26 -23.01
CA THR A 232 8.48 -9.96 -23.33
C THR A 232 7.35 -9.59 -22.35
N LEU A 233 6.87 -8.37 -22.41
CA LEU A 233 5.70 -7.95 -21.66
C LEU A 233 4.44 -8.70 -22.12
N GLU A 234 4.34 -8.95 -23.42
CA GLU A 234 3.25 -9.70 -24.05
C GLU A 234 3.18 -11.13 -23.49
N ASP A 235 4.33 -11.82 -23.36
CA ASP A 235 4.38 -13.16 -22.76
C ASP A 235 3.81 -13.16 -21.33
N TYR A 236 4.08 -12.10 -20.55
CA TYR A 236 3.53 -11.98 -19.20
C TYR A 236 2.04 -11.64 -19.18
N ILE A 237 1.55 -10.84 -20.12
CA ILE A 237 0.12 -10.53 -20.24
C ILE A 237 -0.65 -11.82 -20.55
N GLU A 238 -0.16 -12.63 -21.46
CA GLU A 238 -0.75 -13.93 -21.80
C GLU A 238 -0.71 -14.90 -20.62
N GLU A 239 0.45 -15.05 -19.98
CA GLU A 239 0.63 -15.93 -18.82
C GLU A 239 -0.26 -15.52 -17.64
N TYR A 240 -0.35 -14.22 -17.34
CA TYR A 240 -1.17 -13.70 -16.25
C TYR A 240 -2.67 -13.75 -16.57
N GLY A 241 -3.04 -13.57 -17.82
CA GLY A 241 -4.42 -13.69 -18.28
C GLY A 241 -4.94 -15.14 -18.32
N GLY A 242 -4.06 -16.13 -18.21
CA GLY A 242 -4.44 -17.56 -18.30
C GLY A 242 -4.89 -17.97 -19.71
N MET A 243 -4.41 -17.24 -20.73
CA MET A 243 -4.68 -17.51 -22.13
C MET A 243 -3.60 -18.40 -22.75
#